data_d2f5943e4007e898f986d0f857e21293
#
_entry.id   d2f5943e4007e898f986d0f857e21293
#
_cell.length_a   1.000
_cell.length_b   1.000
_cell.length_c   1.000
_cell.angle_alpha   90.00
_cell.angle_beta   90.00
_cell.angle_gamma   90.00
#
_symmetry.space_group_name_H-M   'P 1'
#
loop_
_entity.id
_entity.type
_entity.pdbx_description
1 polymer ?
#
loop_
_entity_poly.entity_id
_entity_poly.type
_entity_poly.pdbx_seq_one_letter_code
_entity_poly.pdbx_strand_id
1 'polypeptide(L)'
;MVSQDWCKDSIKVEGGSVTIINGGNFNIARVERQDFAPDMYEDFKLLGSQLEYTVDMSNVPCSCNAALYFLKMPGYDASQNPAPSAGGNYYCDAMKVGGYYCPDMDVAEANKYATAITAHKCDTPEGKFYKECDVVGCGKNSYENNPKAMCPSDDCTINTNSPYRHIIKFLEGTDGVLAKIENTFEQNEKSYTFTSCKDAKYLELFSEDTRNLVMTVSLWGNDHKTMEWLDGMTGCKGDCPNEKSVTFSDFKFTTLNEKVEI
;
A
#
# COMPACT_ATOMS: atom_id res chain seq x y z
N MET A 1 8.50 9.47 -11.76
CA MET A 1 7.57 9.71 -10.63
C MET A 1 6.61 10.80 -11.07
N VAL A 2 5.30 10.57 -10.99
CA VAL A 2 4.29 11.54 -11.41
C VAL A 2 3.47 11.94 -10.20
N SER A 3 3.47 13.21 -9.84
CA SER A 3 2.55 13.76 -8.86
C SER A 3 1.29 14.27 -9.55
N GLN A 4 0.16 14.20 -8.88
CA GLN A 4 -1.03 14.93 -9.32
C GLN A 4 -0.76 16.44 -9.20
N ASP A 5 -1.26 17.26 -10.15
CA ASP A 5 -0.96 18.69 -10.16
C ASP A 5 -1.33 19.44 -8.89
N TRP A 6 -2.39 18.99 -8.19
CA TRP A 6 -2.83 19.58 -6.92
C TRP A 6 -1.96 19.21 -5.70
N CYS A 7 -0.98 18.29 -5.87
CA CYS A 7 -0.08 17.82 -4.81
C CYS A 7 1.39 18.25 -5.01
N LYS A 8 1.72 19.03 -6.04
CA LYS A 8 3.12 19.35 -6.38
C LYS A 8 3.91 19.94 -5.21
N ASP A 9 3.31 20.86 -4.46
CA ASP A 9 3.96 21.50 -3.32
C ASP A 9 4.02 20.60 -2.07
N SER A 10 3.25 19.52 -2.07
CA SER A 10 3.18 18.56 -0.98
C SER A 10 4.15 17.38 -1.13
N ILE A 11 4.81 17.23 -2.28
CA ILE A 11 5.70 16.10 -2.54
C ILE A 11 7.11 16.61 -2.81
N LYS A 12 8.06 16.16 -1.98
CA LYS A 12 9.49 16.44 -2.16
C LYS A 12 10.22 15.15 -2.49
N VAL A 13 11.03 15.20 -3.53
CA VAL A 13 11.89 14.08 -3.96
C VAL A 13 13.34 14.54 -3.88
N GLU A 14 14.11 13.95 -3.00
CA GLU A 14 15.50 14.32 -2.78
C GLU A 14 16.33 13.10 -2.36
N GLY A 15 17.49 12.90 -2.98
CA GLY A 15 18.45 11.87 -2.58
C GLY A 15 17.91 10.43 -2.58
N GLY A 16 16.91 10.12 -3.41
CA GLY A 16 16.22 8.80 -3.42
C GLY A 16 15.12 8.66 -2.38
N SER A 17 14.85 9.71 -1.61
CA SER A 17 13.74 9.78 -0.66
C SER A 17 12.55 10.52 -1.25
N VAL A 18 11.35 10.18 -0.79
CA VAL A 18 10.10 10.86 -1.10
C VAL A 18 9.42 11.26 0.20
N THR A 19 9.18 12.54 0.36
CA THR A 19 8.43 13.08 1.50
C THR A 19 7.10 13.65 1.02
N ILE A 20 6.00 13.23 1.64
CA ILE A 20 4.67 13.81 1.46
C ILE A 20 4.36 14.68 2.67
N ILE A 21 3.94 15.92 2.44
CA ILE A 21 3.64 16.93 3.47
C ILE A 21 2.19 17.34 3.33
N ASN A 22 1.46 17.40 4.46
CA ASN A 22 0.06 17.86 4.57
C ASN A 22 -0.97 17.07 3.77
N GLY A 23 -0.56 16.04 3.07
CA GLY A 23 -1.41 15.18 2.27
C GLY A 23 -1.07 15.21 0.78
N GLY A 24 -1.40 14.15 0.11
CA GLY A 24 -1.15 13.98 -1.32
C GLY A 24 -0.94 12.52 -1.71
N ASN A 25 -0.83 12.28 -3.00
CA ASN A 25 -0.48 10.97 -3.54
C ASN A 25 0.39 11.10 -4.79
N PHE A 26 1.13 10.06 -5.10
CA PHE A 26 1.84 9.93 -6.37
C PHE A 26 1.90 8.46 -6.81
N ASN A 27 2.04 8.27 -8.11
CA ASN A 27 2.21 6.97 -8.75
C ASN A 27 3.58 6.88 -9.42
N ILE A 28 4.17 5.69 -9.44
CA ILE A 28 5.42 5.49 -10.18
C ILE A 28 5.12 5.39 -11.67
N ALA A 29 5.82 6.22 -12.45
CA ALA A 29 5.72 6.23 -13.90
C ALA A 29 7.07 5.90 -14.54
N ARG A 30 7.03 5.23 -15.70
CA ARG A 30 8.22 4.91 -16.53
C ARG A 30 8.63 6.06 -17.46
N VAL A 31 7.68 6.98 -17.73
CA VAL A 31 7.91 8.13 -18.59
C VAL A 31 7.36 9.38 -17.93
N GLU A 32 8.08 10.50 -18.10
CA GLU A 32 7.60 11.82 -17.70
C GLU A 32 6.73 12.40 -18.79
N ARG A 33 5.52 12.83 -18.44
CA ARG A 33 4.56 13.51 -19.34
C ARG A 33 3.92 14.69 -18.61
N GLN A 34 3.48 15.68 -19.39
CA GLN A 34 2.72 16.83 -18.84
C GLN A 34 1.30 16.41 -18.45
N ASP A 35 0.68 15.53 -19.24
CA ASP A 35 -0.67 15.03 -19.02
C ASP A 35 -0.63 13.54 -18.64
N PHE A 36 -1.60 13.10 -17.85
CA PHE A 36 -1.76 11.69 -17.52
C PHE A 36 -2.17 10.88 -18.76
N ALA A 37 -1.58 9.71 -18.92
CA ALA A 37 -1.92 8.74 -19.95
C ALA A 37 -1.94 7.33 -19.36
N PRO A 38 -2.83 6.45 -19.83
CA PRO A 38 -3.01 5.13 -19.24
C PRO A 38 -1.79 4.20 -19.36
N ASP A 39 -0.89 4.49 -20.31
CA ASP A 39 0.32 3.72 -20.60
C ASP A 39 1.60 4.29 -19.99
N MET A 40 1.50 5.32 -19.14
CA MET A 40 2.67 6.00 -18.58
C MET A 40 3.25 5.36 -17.33
N TYR A 41 2.47 4.53 -16.67
CA TYR A 41 2.84 3.97 -15.37
C TYR A 41 3.85 2.83 -15.47
N GLU A 42 4.66 2.68 -14.43
CA GLU A 42 5.57 1.54 -14.29
C GLU A 42 4.83 0.34 -13.74
N ASP A 43 4.99 -0.81 -14.41
CA ASP A 43 4.33 -2.05 -14.06
C ASP A 43 5.22 -2.91 -13.14
N PHE A 44 4.65 -3.36 -12.03
CA PHE A 44 5.28 -4.27 -11.09
C PHE A 44 4.59 -5.63 -11.11
N LYS A 45 5.38 -6.69 -10.93
CA LYS A 45 4.90 -8.04 -10.69
C LYS A 45 5.23 -8.43 -9.25
N LEU A 46 4.23 -8.57 -8.40
CA LEU A 46 4.44 -8.91 -6.99
C LEU A 46 4.75 -10.40 -6.80
N LEU A 47 4.08 -11.31 -7.51
CA LEU A 47 4.30 -12.74 -7.37
C LEU A 47 5.77 -13.12 -7.57
N GLY A 48 6.36 -13.77 -6.56
CA GLY A 48 7.76 -14.14 -6.55
C GLY A 48 8.69 -12.93 -6.41
N SER A 49 8.27 -11.89 -5.70
CA SER A 49 9.06 -10.67 -5.48
C SER A 49 9.14 -10.24 -4.02
N GLN A 50 10.03 -9.29 -3.76
CA GLN A 50 10.21 -8.61 -2.49
C GLN A 50 10.33 -7.11 -2.73
N LEU A 51 9.63 -6.33 -1.92
CA LEU A 51 9.82 -4.90 -1.78
C LEU A 51 10.45 -4.60 -0.42
N GLU A 52 11.46 -3.75 -0.40
CA GLU A 52 12.07 -3.20 0.80
C GLU A 52 12.02 -1.67 0.73
N TYR A 53 11.80 -1.03 1.85
CA TYR A 53 11.91 0.42 1.98
C TYR A 53 12.09 0.82 3.44
N THR A 54 12.62 2.01 3.65
CA THR A 54 12.67 2.68 4.94
C THR A 54 11.54 3.70 5.01
N VAL A 55 10.86 3.77 6.14
CA VAL A 55 9.79 4.75 6.36
C VAL A 55 9.96 5.49 7.69
N ASP A 56 9.77 6.80 7.66
CA ASP A 56 9.66 7.65 8.83
C ASP A 56 8.20 8.08 9.01
N MET A 57 7.56 7.51 10.03
CA MET A 57 6.17 7.78 10.43
C MET A 57 6.08 8.68 11.65
N SER A 58 7.18 9.26 12.10
CA SER A 58 7.24 10.07 13.34
C SER A 58 6.26 11.23 13.36
N ASN A 59 5.84 11.72 12.20
CA ASN A 59 4.86 12.79 12.04
C ASN A 59 3.56 12.33 11.34
N VAL A 60 3.15 11.07 11.55
CA VAL A 60 1.86 10.52 11.11
C VAL A 60 1.04 10.13 12.34
N PRO A 61 0.25 11.07 12.90
CA PRO A 61 -0.50 10.82 14.14
C PRO A 61 -1.76 9.98 13.92
N CYS A 62 -2.58 9.86 14.99
CA CYS A 62 -3.89 9.21 14.95
C CYS A 62 -4.73 9.66 13.76
N SER A 63 -5.55 8.74 13.23
CA SER A 63 -6.53 9.00 12.18
C SER A 63 -5.93 9.52 10.87
N CYS A 64 -4.59 9.48 10.75
CA CYS A 64 -3.88 9.66 9.50
C CYS A 64 -3.47 8.30 8.92
N ASN A 65 -3.36 8.23 7.61
CA ASN A 65 -2.93 7.06 6.85
C ASN A 65 -1.80 7.44 5.90
N ALA A 66 -0.60 6.98 6.21
CA ALA A 66 0.51 6.95 5.26
C ALA A 66 0.46 5.59 4.56
N ALA A 67 0.09 5.58 3.29
CA ALA A 67 -0.17 4.36 2.56
C ALA A 67 0.86 4.14 1.44
N LEU A 68 1.28 2.89 1.28
CA LEU A 68 2.00 2.38 0.13
C LEU A 68 1.25 1.16 -0.38
N TYR A 69 0.86 1.19 -1.64
CA TYR A 69 0.00 0.16 -2.21
C TYR A 69 0.23 -0.01 -3.71
N PHE A 70 -0.27 -1.11 -4.25
CA PHE A 70 -0.17 -1.46 -5.67
C PHE A 70 -1.56 -1.63 -6.24
N LEU A 71 -1.84 -0.94 -7.35
CA LEU A 71 -3.13 -0.88 -8.02
C LEU A 71 -3.06 -1.44 -9.44
N LYS A 72 -4.08 -2.15 -9.87
CA LYS A 72 -4.18 -2.62 -11.27
C LYS A 72 -4.67 -1.50 -12.21
N MET A 73 -3.98 -0.36 -12.13
CA MET A 73 -4.24 0.78 -13.02
C MET A 73 -3.80 0.49 -14.47
N PRO A 74 -4.43 1.16 -15.44
CA PRO A 74 -5.55 2.10 -15.33
C PRO A 74 -6.89 1.42 -15.04
N GLY A 75 -7.83 2.15 -14.43
CA GLY A 75 -9.23 1.72 -14.36
C GLY A 75 -9.86 1.66 -15.75
N TYR A 76 -10.85 0.78 -15.94
CA TYR A 76 -11.58 0.61 -17.20
C TYR A 76 -13.09 0.76 -17.00
N ASP A 77 -13.76 1.33 -18.01
CA ASP A 77 -15.22 1.34 -18.09
C ASP A 77 -15.79 0.03 -18.70
N ALA A 78 -17.10 -0.13 -18.64
CA ALA A 78 -17.79 -1.30 -19.20
C ALA A 78 -17.62 -1.45 -20.72
N SER A 79 -17.19 -0.39 -21.44
CA SER A 79 -16.88 -0.39 -22.86
C SER A 79 -15.41 -0.74 -23.15
N GLN A 80 -14.65 -1.13 -22.12
CA GLN A 80 -13.24 -1.50 -22.19
C GLN A 80 -12.28 -0.34 -22.50
N ASN A 81 -12.71 0.90 -22.30
CA ASN A 81 -11.83 2.04 -22.45
C ASN A 81 -11.14 2.36 -21.11
N PRO A 82 -9.86 2.77 -21.14
CA PRO A 82 -9.25 3.36 -19.96
C PRO A 82 -10.08 4.56 -19.50
N ALA A 83 -10.45 4.55 -18.23
CA ALA A 83 -11.40 5.52 -17.69
C ALA A 83 -10.67 6.51 -16.77
N PRO A 84 -10.57 7.79 -17.15
CA PRO A 84 -9.95 8.77 -16.28
C PRO A 84 -10.77 8.95 -15.02
N SER A 85 -10.11 8.90 -13.87
CA SER A 85 -10.69 9.26 -12.58
C SER A 85 -11.01 10.76 -12.53
N ALA A 86 -11.65 11.22 -11.46
CA ALA A 86 -11.92 12.64 -11.24
C ALA A 86 -10.65 13.53 -11.31
N GLY A 87 -9.47 12.97 -10.96
CA GLY A 87 -8.16 13.63 -11.11
C GLY A 87 -7.50 13.43 -12.46
N GLY A 88 -8.15 12.77 -13.42
CA GLY A 88 -7.62 12.51 -14.76
C GLY A 88 -6.50 11.47 -14.83
N ASN A 89 -6.09 10.89 -13.73
CA ASN A 89 -4.93 10.02 -13.59
C ASN A 89 -5.21 8.52 -13.74
N TYR A 90 -6.41 8.15 -14.18
CA TYR A 90 -6.87 6.76 -14.38
C TYR A 90 -6.85 5.89 -13.13
N TYR A 91 -6.90 6.50 -11.94
CA TYR A 91 -6.91 5.83 -10.64
C TYR A 91 -8.12 4.90 -10.50
N CYS A 92 -7.89 3.72 -9.94
CA CYS A 92 -8.91 2.79 -9.49
C CYS A 92 -8.41 2.06 -8.25
N ASP A 93 -9.30 1.50 -7.46
CA ASP A 93 -9.01 0.68 -6.27
C ASP A 93 -10.18 -0.25 -5.95
N ALA A 94 -10.04 -1.10 -4.93
CA ALA A 94 -11.11 -1.98 -4.47
C ALA A 94 -12.25 -1.22 -3.76
N MET A 95 -12.01 0.02 -3.32
CA MET A 95 -13.01 0.88 -2.68
C MET A 95 -13.78 1.75 -3.69
N LYS A 96 -13.40 1.72 -4.97
CA LYS A 96 -13.98 2.52 -6.05
C LYS A 96 -13.82 4.03 -5.87
N VAL A 97 -12.79 4.48 -5.16
CA VAL A 97 -12.57 5.91 -4.89
C VAL A 97 -12.39 6.71 -6.18
N GLY A 98 -11.69 6.19 -7.18
CA GLY A 98 -11.54 6.80 -8.51
C GLY A 98 -12.76 6.69 -9.42
N GLY A 99 -13.84 6.03 -8.97
CA GLY A 99 -15.04 5.77 -9.75
C GLY A 99 -15.05 4.40 -10.46
N TYR A 100 -13.93 3.68 -10.43
CA TYR A 100 -13.74 2.38 -11.06
C TYR A 100 -13.10 1.40 -10.08
N TYR A 101 -13.50 0.13 -10.17
CA TYR A 101 -12.91 -0.95 -9.41
C TYR A 101 -11.64 -1.47 -10.09
N CYS A 102 -10.63 -1.80 -9.29
CA CYS A 102 -9.55 -2.70 -9.66
C CYS A 102 -8.96 -3.36 -8.41
N PRO A 103 -8.32 -4.55 -8.57
CA PRO A 103 -7.61 -5.18 -7.48
C PRO A 103 -6.49 -4.28 -6.96
N ASP A 104 -6.29 -4.35 -5.65
CA ASP A 104 -5.17 -3.67 -5.02
C ASP A 104 -4.49 -4.53 -3.94
N MET A 105 -3.26 -4.17 -3.63
CA MET A 105 -2.47 -4.71 -2.55
C MET A 105 -1.97 -3.58 -1.68
N ASP A 106 -2.58 -3.40 -0.52
CA ASP A 106 -2.12 -2.46 0.48
C ASP A 106 -0.91 -3.05 1.21
N VAL A 107 0.27 -2.62 0.82
CA VAL A 107 1.55 -3.00 1.44
C VAL A 107 1.69 -2.38 2.82
N ALA A 108 1.21 -1.18 2.98
CA ALA A 108 1.07 -0.52 4.26
C ALA A 108 -0.03 0.53 4.19
N GLU A 109 -0.96 0.47 5.11
CA GLU A 109 -1.83 1.54 5.52
C GLU A 109 -1.53 1.82 6.99
N ALA A 110 -0.89 2.95 7.28
CA ALA A 110 -0.19 3.05 8.55
C ALA A 110 -0.18 4.47 9.15
N ASN A 111 -0.08 4.47 10.46
CA ASN A 111 0.36 5.62 11.25
C ASN A 111 1.28 5.15 12.40
N LYS A 112 1.60 6.01 13.33
CA LYS A 112 2.47 5.65 14.47
C LYS A 112 1.94 4.52 15.35
N TYR A 113 0.66 4.19 15.30
CA TYR A 113 0.01 3.29 16.25
C TYR A 113 -0.36 1.94 15.65
N ALA A 114 -0.56 1.89 14.34
CA ALA A 114 -1.00 0.69 13.63
C ALA A 114 -0.49 0.66 12.20
N THR A 115 -0.34 -0.56 11.67
CA THR A 115 -0.08 -0.81 10.25
C THR A 115 -0.97 -1.96 9.80
N ALA A 116 -1.88 -1.70 8.88
CA ALA A 116 -2.68 -2.70 8.20
C ALA A 116 -2.04 -3.07 6.86
N ILE A 117 -2.10 -4.35 6.50
CA ILE A 117 -1.57 -4.90 5.25
C ILE A 117 -2.63 -5.83 4.69
N THR A 118 -3.18 -5.48 3.52
CA THR A 118 -4.39 -6.12 3.01
C THR A 118 -4.32 -6.35 1.51
N ALA A 119 -4.69 -7.55 1.07
CA ALA A 119 -4.92 -7.85 -0.33
C ALA A 119 -6.42 -7.75 -0.64
N HIS A 120 -6.79 -7.02 -1.67
CA HIS A 120 -8.16 -6.86 -2.15
C HIS A 120 -8.30 -7.42 -3.55
N LYS A 121 -8.88 -8.63 -3.65
CA LYS A 121 -9.21 -9.23 -4.94
C LYS A 121 -10.50 -8.64 -5.51
N CYS A 122 -10.65 -8.73 -6.81
CA CYS A 122 -11.92 -8.42 -7.47
C CYS A 122 -12.56 -9.68 -8.06
N ASP A 123 -13.76 -9.53 -8.61
CA ASP A 123 -14.41 -10.55 -9.43
C ASP A 123 -13.61 -10.83 -10.72
N THR A 124 -13.99 -11.87 -11.44
CA THR A 124 -13.41 -12.14 -12.76
C THR A 124 -13.78 -11.00 -13.69
N PRO A 125 -12.78 -10.28 -14.26
CA PRO A 125 -13.07 -9.10 -15.07
C PRO A 125 -13.78 -9.48 -16.38
N GLU A 126 -14.71 -8.65 -16.81
CA GLU A 126 -15.21 -8.68 -18.19
C GLU A 126 -14.22 -7.94 -19.08
N GLY A 127 -13.29 -8.67 -19.72
CA GLY A 127 -12.14 -8.07 -20.38
C GLY A 127 -11.19 -7.41 -19.40
N LYS A 128 -11.22 -6.08 -19.28
CA LYS A 128 -10.43 -5.30 -18.30
C LYS A 128 -11.28 -4.58 -17.25
N PHE A 129 -12.60 -4.71 -17.35
CA PHE A 129 -13.56 -4.06 -16.46
C PHE A 129 -13.93 -4.96 -15.29
N TYR A 130 -13.78 -4.47 -14.08
CA TYR A 130 -14.22 -5.12 -12.83
C TYR A 130 -15.54 -4.52 -12.37
N LYS A 131 -16.52 -5.37 -12.03
CA LYS A 131 -17.83 -4.96 -11.53
C LYS A 131 -17.86 -4.73 -10.03
N GLU A 132 -17.05 -5.53 -9.31
CA GLU A 132 -17.03 -5.54 -7.85
C GLU A 132 -15.68 -6.00 -7.35
N CYS A 133 -15.23 -5.48 -6.21
CA CYS A 133 -14.07 -5.93 -5.47
C CYS A 133 -14.41 -6.22 -4.02
N ASP A 134 -13.60 -7.03 -3.38
CA ASP A 134 -13.73 -7.32 -1.95
C ASP A 134 -13.15 -6.17 -1.12
N VAL A 135 -14.03 -5.28 -0.70
CA VAL A 135 -13.68 -4.09 0.10
C VAL A 135 -13.14 -4.43 1.50
N VAL A 136 -13.40 -5.63 2.03
CA VAL A 136 -12.86 -6.08 3.32
C VAL A 136 -11.45 -6.62 3.14
N GLY A 137 -11.23 -7.36 2.07
CA GLY A 137 -9.94 -7.96 1.75
C GLY A 137 -9.50 -9.08 2.68
N CYS A 138 -8.30 -9.59 2.42
CA CYS A 138 -7.61 -10.53 3.30
C CYS A 138 -6.34 -9.86 3.83
N GLY A 139 -6.37 -9.45 5.08
CA GLY A 139 -5.29 -8.68 5.67
C GLY A 139 -5.11 -8.89 7.17
N LYS A 140 -4.20 -8.13 7.71
CA LYS A 140 -3.94 -8.10 9.16
C LYS A 140 -3.36 -6.77 9.60
N ASN A 141 -3.84 -6.30 10.75
CA ASN A 141 -3.29 -5.16 11.44
C ASN A 141 -2.18 -5.62 12.42
N SER A 142 -1.05 -4.92 12.43
CA SER A 142 0.08 -5.20 13.31
C SER A 142 -0.29 -5.17 14.79
N TYR A 143 -1.15 -4.23 15.18
CA TYR A 143 -1.61 -4.10 16.57
C TYR A 143 -2.45 -5.28 17.03
N GLU A 144 -3.37 -5.79 16.20
CA GLU A 144 -4.16 -6.99 16.50
C GLU A 144 -3.28 -8.22 16.68
N ASN A 145 -2.20 -8.31 15.89
CA ASN A 145 -1.29 -9.43 15.97
C ASN A 145 -0.42 -9.40 17.24
N ASN A 146 0.11 -8.21 17.57
CA ASN A 146 0.90 -7.96 18.77
C ASN A 146 0.96 -6.45 19.09
N PRO A 147 0.23 -5.96 20.10
CA PRO A 147 0.20 -4.55 20.46
C PRO A 147 1.56 -3.93 20.84
N LYS A 148 2.55 -4.78 21.15
CA LYS A 148 3.93 -4.36 21.46
C LYS A 148 4.91 -4.51 20.32
N ALA A 149 4.43 -4.96 19.16
CA ALA A 149 5.30 -5.09 17.99
C ALA A 149 5.73 -3.74 17.43
N MET A 150 4.77 -2.85 17.22
CA MET A 150 4.97 -1.53 16.60
C MET A 150 4.15 -0.49 17.35
N CYS A 151 4.80 0.50 17.92
CA CYS A 151 4.13 1.61 18.60
C CYS A 151 5.12 2.79 18.83
N PRO A 152 4.63 4.00 19.17
CA PRO A 152 5.50 5.16 19.39
C PRO A 152 6.14 5.15 20.78
N SER A 153 6.86 4.07 21.12
CA SER A 153 7.52 3.86 22.42
C SER A 153 8.74 2.96 22.28
N ASP A 154 9.76 3.18 23.10
CA ASP A 154 10.94 2.31 23.20
C ASP A 154 10.62 0.92 23.78
N ASP A 155 9.45 0.76 24.41
CA ASP A 155 8.97 -0.53 24.92
C ASP A 155 8.51 -1.48 23.79
N CYS A 156 8.32 -0.96 22.58
CA CYS A 156 7.93 -1.77 21.43
C CYS A 156 9.15 -2.35 20.71
N THR A 157 8.94 -3.41 19.95
CA THR A 157 9.99 -3.99 19.11
C THR A 157 10.46 -2.97 18.09
N ILE A 158 9.53 -2.31 17.43
CA ILE A 158 9.73 -1.22 16.49
C ILE A 158 9.14 0.06 17.10
N ASN A 159 10.00 1.03 17.38
CA ASN A 159 9.58 2.36 17.83
C ASN A 159 9.26 3.25 16.62
N THR A 160 7.99 3.46 16.37
CA THR A 160 7.49 4.23 15.21
C THR A 160 7.71 5.74 15.30
N ASN A 161 8.28 6.27 16.38
CA ASN A 161 8.80 7.65 16.45
C ASN A 161 10.16 7.82 15.74
N SER A 162 10.71 6.74 15.19
CA SER A 162 11.97 6.76 14.45
C SER A 162 11.82 5.93 13.17
N PRO A 163 12.62 6.21 12.13
CA PRO A 163 12.58 5.43 10.90
C PRO A 163 12.80 3.94 11.14
N TYR A 164 12.09 3.12 10.38
CA TYR A 164 12.25 1.68 10.38
C TYR A 164 12.16 1.13 8.95
N ARG A 165 12.75 -0.04 8.75
CA ARG A 165 12.71 -0.75 7.47
C ARG A 165 11.52 -1.70 7.45
N HIS A 166 10.79 -1.73 6.33
CA HIS A 166 9.79 -2.73 6.02
C HIS A 166 10.23 -3.57 4.83
N ILE A 167 10.13 -4.86 4.98
CA ILE A 167 10.40 -5.87 3.94
C ILE A 167 9.13 -6.68 3.76
N ILE A 168 8.56 -6.66 2.57
CA ILE A 168 7.41 -7.49 2.23
C ILE A 168 7.78 -8.46 1.13
N LYS A 169 7.48 -9.75 1.33
CA LYS A 169 7.70 -10.84 0.38
C LYS A 169 6.38 -11.42 -0.11
N PHE A 170 6.26 -11.55 -1.40
CA PHE A 170 5.16 -12.20 -2.09
C PHE A 170 5.63 -13.57 -2.57
N LEU A 171 5.58 -14.57 -1.69
CA LEU A 171 6.18 -15.88 -1.92
C LEU A 171 5.30 -16.71 -2.87
N GLU A 172 5.93 -17.16 -3.96
CA GLU A 172 5.32 -18.05 -4.95
C GLU A 172 5.38 -19.50 -4.44
N GLY A 173 4.27 -20.21 -4.53
CA GLY A 173 4.20 -21.64 -4.25
C GLY A 173 4.82 -22.49 -5.36
N THR A 174 5.04 -23.78 -5.07
CA THR A 174 5.54 -24.75 -6.06
C THR A 174 4.58 -24.95 -7.23
N ASP A 175 3.29 -24.64 -7.04
CA ASP A 175 2.24 -24.63 -8.06
C ASP A 175 2.20 -23.35 -8.92
N GLY A 176 3.01 -22.34 -8.59
CA GLY A 176 3.10 -21.09 -9.35
C GLY A 176 2.08 -20.01 -8.96
N VAL A 177 1.35 -20.20 -7.85
CA VAL A 177 0.44 -19.19 -7.31
C VAL A 177 1.01 -18.52 -6.05
N LEU A 178 0.39 -17.43 -5.62
CA LEU A 178 0.78 -16.73 -4.39
C LEU A 178 0.44 -17.59 -3.17
N ALA A 179 1.48 -18.03 -2.45
CA ALA A 179 1.33 -18.88 -1.28
C ALA A 179 1.31 -18.10 0.04
N LYS A 180 2.05 -16.99 0.10
CA LYS A 180 2.22 -16.25 1.35
C LYS A 180 2.60 -14.80 1.10
N ILE A 181 2.08 -13.90 1.92
CA ILE A 181 2.52 -12.51 2.02
C ILE A 181 3.16 -12.35 3.39
N GLU A 182 4.48 -12.26 3.42
CA GLU A 182 5.28 -12.17 4.64
C GLU A 182 5.83 -10.76 4.82
N ASN A 183 5.63 -10.21 6.02
CA ASN A 183 6.04 -8.86 6.37
C ASN A 183 7.07 -8.92 7.48
N THR A 184 8.20 -8.24 7.32
CA THR A 184 9.23 -8.07 8.33
C THR A 184 9.54 -6.59 8.52
N PHE A 185 9.49 -6.14 9.75
CA PHE A 185 9.87 -4.80 10.17
C PHE A 185 11.16 -4.88 10.96
N GLU A 186 12.11 -4.01 10.64
CA GLU A 186 13.45 -4.02 11.25
C GLU A 186 13.84 -2.64 11.75
N GLN A 187 14.42 -2.58 12.95
CA GLN A 187 14.96 -1.37 13.55
C GLN A 187 15.98 -1.73 14.63
N ASN A 188 17.18 -1.17 14.58
CA ASN A 188 18.20 -1.30 15.64
C ASN A 188 18.42 -2.77 16.10
N GLU A 189 18.69 -3.67 15.15
CA GLU A 189 18.92 -5.12 15.40
C GLU A 189 17.69 -5.89 15.94
N LYS A 190 16.55 -5.22 16.11
CA LYS A 190 15.27 -5.85 16.44
C LYS A 190 14.48 -6.09 15.17
N SER A 191 13.69 -7.15 15.16
CA SER A 191 12.77 -7.44 14.06
C SER A 191 11.43 -7.97 14.53
N TYR A 192 10.40 -7.73 13.73
CA TYR A 192 9.06 -8.28 13.92
C TYR A 192 8.53 -8.78 12.60
N THR A 193 8.12 -10.05 12.54
CA THR A 193 7.63 -10.68 11.32
C THR A 193 6.23 -11.26 11.51
N PHE A 194 5.36 -11.09 10.52
CA PHE A 194 4.05 -11.76 10.48
C PHE A 194 3.55 -11.97 9.04
N THR A 195 2.58 -12.88 8.90
CA THR A 195 1.86 -13.14 7.64
C THR A 195 0.54 -12.38 7.64
N SER A 196 0.29 -11.54 6.64
CA SER A 196 -0.88 -10.67 6.58
C SER A 196 -2.17 -11.41 6.19
N CYS A 197 -2.14 -12.27 5.19
CA CYS A 197 -3.28 -13.12 4.79
C CYS A 197 -2.95 -14.59 5.03
N LYS A 198 -3.85 -15.34 5.66
CA LYS A 198 -3.70 -16.78 5.96
C LYS A 198 -4.68 -17.67 5.19
N ASP A 199 -5.55 -17.08 4.40
CA ASP A 199 -6.51 -17.81 3.57
C ASP A 199 -5.84 -18.18 2.24
N ALA A 200 -5.41 -19.46 2.13
CA ALA A 200 -4.74 -19.97 0.93
C ALA A 200 -5.61 -19.85 -0.33
N LYS A 201 -6.94 -20.06 -0.20
CA LYS A 201 -7.86 -19.92 -1.33
C LYS A 201 -8.00 -18.47 -1.78
N TYR A 202 -7.96 -17.54 -0.85
CA TYR A 202 -7.95 -16.10 -1.16
C TYR A 202 -6.69 -15.73 -1.94
N LEU A 203 -5.52 -16.17 -1.46
CA LEU A 203 -4.24 -15.92 -2.11
C LEU A 203 -4.14 -16.54 -3.50
N GLU A 204 -4.67 -17.75 -3.69
CA GLU A 204 -4.77 -18.39 -5.00
C GLU A 204 -5.57 -17.52 -5.98
N LEU A 205 -6.75 -17.04 -5.57
CA LEU A 205 -7.60 -16.18 -6.40
C LEU A 205 -6.97 -14.80 -6.66
N PHE A 206 -6.29 -14.22 -5.66
CA PHE A 206 -5.60 -12.94 -5.79
C PHE A 206 -4.33 -13.04 -6.65
N SER A 207 -3.78 -14.23 -6.84
CA SER A 207 -2.49 -14.44 -7.53
C SER A 207 -2.44 -13.86 -8.94
N GLU A 208 -3.53 -13.96 -9.72
CA GLU A 208 -3.61 -13.36 -11.06
C GLU A 208 -3.62 -11.84 -11.03
N ASP A 209 -4.08 -11.25 -9.94
CA ASP A 209 -4.13 -9.80 -9.74
C ASP A 209 -2.77 -9.21 -9.36
N THR A 210 -1.78 -10.04 -9.03
CA THR A 210 -0.42 -9.62 -8.63
C THR A 210 0.49 -9.19 -9.78
N ARG A 211 -0.04 -9.08 -11.00
CA ARG A 211 0.72 -8.73 -12.21
C ARG A 211 0.26 -7.40 -12.78
N ASN A 212 1.21 -6.63 -13.34
CA ASN A 212 0.96 -5.34 -13.98
C ASN A 212 0.26 -4.36 -13.02
N LEU A 213 0.86 -4.18 -11.86
CA LEU A 213 0.38 -3.28 -10.83
C LEU A 213 1.22 -2.01 -10.80
N VAL A 214 0.59 -0.90 -10.50
CA VAL A 214 1.24 0.41 -10.36
C VAL A 214 1.45 0.72 -8.89
N MET A 215 2.68 1.03 -8.49
CA MET A 215 2.98 1.43 -7.12
C MET A 215 2.52 2.87 -6.88
N THR A 216 1.75 3.02 -5.83
CA THR A 216 1.19 4.30 -5.38
C THR A 216 1.57 4.55 -3.92
N VAL A 217 1.85 5.80 -3.61
CA VAL A 217 2.10 6.25 -2.23
C VAL A 217 1.22 7.44 -1.93
N SER A 218 0.62 7.46 -0.74
CA SER A 218 -0.25 8.55 -0.32
C SER A 218 -0.13 8.89 1.16
N LEU A 219 -0.51 10.11 1.50
CA LEU A 219 -0.72 10.56 2.88
C LEU A 219 -2.06 11.29 2.95
N TRP A 220 -2.97 10.75 3.73
CA TRP A 220 -4.30 11.30 3.91
C TRP A 220 -4.82 11.03 5.33
N GLY A 221 -6.01 11.41 5.64
CA GLY A 221 -6.66 11.11 6.91
C GLY A 221 -7.98 11.83 7.05
N ASN A 222 -8.69 11.52 8.13
CA ASN A 222 -10.04 12.03 8.37
C ASN A 222 -10.29 12.17 9.88
N ASP A 223 -11.56 12.32 10.27
CA ASP A 223 -11.98 12.26 11.65
C ASP A 223 -11.73 10.88 12.26
N HIS A 224 -11.60 10.83 13.58
CA HIS A 224 -11.29 9.61 14.31
C HIS A 224 -12.30 8.47 14.05
N LYS A 225 -13.57 8.80 13.95
CA LYS A 225 -14.61 7.79 13.73
C LYS A 225 -14.49 7.12 12.36
N THR A 226 -14.21 7.90 11.33
CA THR A 226 -14.00 7.40 9.97
C THR A 226 -12.74 6.53 9.86
N MET A 227 -11.71 6.83 10.67
CA MET A 227 -10.43 6.11 10.66
C MET A 227 -10.31 4.98 11.71
N GLU A 228 -11.39 4.67 12.42
CA GLU A 228 -11.44 3.64 13.48
C GLU A 228 -10.97 2.25 13.02
N TRP A 229 -11.16 1.94 11.74
CA TRP A 229 -10.72 0.70 11.12
C TRP A 229 -9.20 0.51 11.16
N LEU A 230 -8.42 1.59 11.14
CA LEU A 230 -6.95 1.54 11.16
C LEU A 230 -6.40 1.49 12.59
N ASP A 231 -6.76 2.44 13.42
CA ASP A 231 -6.12 2.64 14.72
C ASP A 231 -7.08 2.71 15.93
N GLY A 232 -8.38 2.54 15.73
CA GLY A 232 -9.37 2.62 16.82
C GLY A 232 -9.10 1.65 17.96
N MET A 233 -8.60 0.44 17.67
CA MET A 233 -8.26 -0.56 18.68
C MET A 233 -7.05 -0.20 19.53
N THR A 234 -6.22 0.74 19.08
CA THR A 234 -5.00 1.16 19.79
C THR A 234 -5.27 2.06 20.98
N GLY A 235 -6.49 2.60 21.06
CA GLY A 235 -6.87 3.64 22.01
C GLY A 235 -6.34 5.04 21.66
N CYS A 236 -5.72 5.18 20.50
CA CYS A 236 -5.31 6.44 19.90
C CYS A 236 -6.54 7.34 19.68
N LYS A 237 -6.45 8.65 19.92
CA LYS A 237 -7.59 9.57 19.84
C LYS A 237 -7.19 10.85 19.15
N GLY A 238 -8.17 11.45 18.48
CA GLY A 238 -8.04 12.72 17.76
C GLY A 238 -8.13 12.53 16.26
N ASP A 239 -8.56 13.58 15.59
CA ASP A 239 -8.68 13.61 14.13
C ASP A 239 -7.30 13.80 13.49
N CYS A 240 -7.16 13.39 12.24
CA CYS A 240 -5.94 13.62 11.49
C CYS A 240 -5.72 15.13 11.26
N PRO A 241 -4.62 15.73 11.76
CA PRO A 241 -4.38 17.16 11.58
C PRO A 241 -3.99 17.48 10.13
N ASN A 242 -4.05 18.77 9.79
CA ASN A 242 -3.54 19.23 8.50
C ASN A 242 -2.00 19.09 8.43
N GLU A 243 -1.33 19.45 9.52
CA GLU A 243 0.14 19.36 9.60
C GLU A 243 0.57 17.93 9.88
N LYS A 244 1.03 17.23 8.85
CA LYS A 244 1.54 15.87 8.90
C LYS A 244 2.55 15.62 7.79
N SER A 245 3.42 14.65 7.97
CA SER A 245 4.36 14.24 6.92
C SER A 245 4.80 12.80 7.08
N VAL A 246 5.15 12.18 5.98
CA VAL A 246 5.78 10.86 5.92
C VAL A 246 6.94 10.90 4.94
N THR A 247 8.02 10.21 5.26
CA THR A 247 9.15 10.03 4.33
C THR A 247 9.37 8.57 4.05
N PHE A 248 9.43 8.21 2.78
CA PHE A 248 9.83 6.90 2.29
C PHE A 248 11.18 7.01 1.58
N SER A 249 12.07 6.04 1.82
CA SER A 249 13.42 6.00 1.23
C SER A 249 13.90 4.57 0.99
N ASP A 250 15.08 4.43 0.40
CA ASP A 250 15.80 3.17 0.24
C ASP A 250 14.98 2.07 -0.45
N PHE A 251 14.13 2.45 -1.40
CA PHE A 251 13.29 1.51 -2.13
C PHE A 251 14.14 0.50 -2.91
N LYS A 252 13.84 -0.77 -2.70
CA LYS A 252 14.44 -1.88 -3.44
C LYS A 252 13.39 -2.91 -3.78
N PHE A 253 13.17 -3.14 -5.07
CA PHE A 253 12.28 -4.17 -5.58
C PHE A 253 13.12 -5.27 -6.23
N THR A 254 12.93 -6.51 -5.80
CA THR A 254 13.73 -7.66 -6.28
C THR A 254 12.88 -8.86 -6.56
N THR A 255 13.23 -9.63 -7.60
CA THR A 255 12.64 -10.94 -7.85
C THR A 255 13.29 -11.98 -6.93
N LEU A 256 12.46 -12.81 -6.33
CA LEU A 256 12.89 -13.96 -5.51
C LEU A 256 13.05 -15.20 -6.41
N ASN A 257 14.09 -15.99 -6.11
CA ASN A 257 14.33 -17.26 -6.80
C ASN A 257 13.85 -18.47 -5.98
N GLU A 258 13.32 -18.23 -4.78
CA GLU A 258 12.81 -19.26 -3.88
C GLU A 258 11.30 -19.49 -4.08
N LYS A 259 10.90 -20.75 -4.02
CA LYS A 259 9.48 -21.14 -3.95
C LYS A 259 9.23 -21.84 -2.63
N VAL A 260 8.00 -21.73 -2.11
CA VAL A 260 7.60 -22.36 -0.86
C VAL A 260 6.64 -23.51 -1.10
N GLU A 261 6.72 -24.55 -0.28
CA GLU A 261 5.71 -25.62 -0.24
C GLU A 261 4.45 -25.08 0.43
N ILE A 262 3.28 -25.41 -0.15
CA ILE A 262 1.96 -24.99 0.32
C ILE A 262 1.41 -26.03 1.28
#